data_7fbc3f5141fc07020ae0c8ba7d2f406d
#
_entry.id   7fbc3f5141fc07020ae0c8ba7d2f406d
#
_cell.length_a   1.000
_cell.length_b   1.000
_cell.length_c   1.000
_cell.angle_alpha   90.00
_cell.angle_beta   90.00
_cell.angle_gamma   90.00
#
_symmetry.space_group_name_H-M   'P 1'
#
loop_
_entity.id
_entity.type
_entity.pdbx_description
1 polymer ?
#
loop_
_entity_poly.entity_id
_entity_poly.type
_entity_poly.pdbx_seq_one_letter_code
_entity_poly.pdbx_strand_id
1 'polypeptide(L)'
;NNACQLSECLGVTLKEVNIREAVNLHFRDIGHDPEVHDVTYENGQARERTQILMDIANQSGGIVIGTGDLSELALGWATYNGDHMSMYAVNASVPKTLVRHLVRYYADTCEDKTLEEILLDILDTPVSPELLPPKDGVISQKTEDLVGPYELHDFFLYYMLRWTFPPKKIFRLA
;
A
#
# COMPACT_ATOMS: atom_id res chain seq x y z
N ASN A 1 12.08 12.51 -1.24
CA ASN A 1 11.30 11.29 -1.01
C ASN A 1 10.45 11.48 0.24
N ASN A 2 9.11 11.50 0.07
CA ASN A 2 8.14 11.74 1.15
C ASN A 2 8.29 10.76 2.32
N ALA A 3 8.61 9.49 2.05
CA ALA A 3 8.78 8.49 3.10
C ALA A 3 9.94 8.82 4.06
N CYS A 4 11.07 9.30 3.54
CA CYS A 4 12.22 9.71 4.37
C CYS A 4 11.86 10.94 5.22
N GLN A 5 11.32 11.97 4.59
CA GLN A 5 10.93 13.21 5.27
C GLN A 5 9.84 12.97 6.33
N LEU A 6 8.83 12.14 5.98
CA LEU A 6 7.78 11.75 6.93
C LEU A 6 8.36 11.03 8.15
N SER A 7 9.31 10.10 7.93
CA SER A 7 9.97 9.37 9.02
C SER A 7 10.75 10.31 9.93
N GLU A 8 11.43 11.31 9.38
CA GLU A 8 12.14 12.34 10.15
C GLU A 8 11.19 13.19 10.98
N CYS A 9 10.10 13.71 10.38
CA CYS A 9 9.10 14.52 11.09
C CYS A 9 8.41 13.74 12.21
N LEU A 10 8.15 12.45 12.01
CA LEU A 10 7.54 11.59 13.03
C LEU A 10 8.54 11.07 14.07
N GLY A 11 9.84 11.32 13.92
CA GLY A 11 10.89 10.87 14.84
C GLY A 11 11.05 9.36 14.90
N VAL A 12 10.68 8.64 13.82
CA VAL A 12 10.85 7.19 13.73
C VAL A 12 12.17 6.82 13.09
N THR A 13 12.70 5.64 13.43
CA THR A 13 13.95 5.15 12.85
C THR A 13 13.70 4.67 11.42
N LEU A 14 14.34 5.32 10.46
CA LEU A 14 14.36 4.89 9.06
C LEU A 14 15.51 3.91 8.81
N LYS A 15 15.21 2.78 8.17
CA LYS A 15 16.21 1.83 7.69
C LYS A 15 15.97 1.55 6.21
N GLU A 16 16.92 1.96 5.38
CA GLU A 16 16.89 1.67 3.95
C GLU A 16 17.65 0.37 3.65
N VAL A 17 17.00 -0.52 2.90
CA VAL A 17 17.60 -1.80 2.47
C VAL A 17 17.47 -1.92 0.97
N ASN A 18 18.59 -2.04 0.26
CA ASN A 18 18.59 -2.24 -1.19
C ASN A 18 18.37 -3.72 -1.52
N ILE A 19 17.23 -4.02 -2.14
CA ILE A 19 16.84 -5.39 -2.52
C ILE A 19 17.29 -5.80 -3.93
N ARG A 20 17.86 -4.88 -4.71
CA ARG A 20 18.13 -5.11 -6.15
C ARG A 20 18.96 -6.36 -6.43
N GLU A 21 20.04 -6.54 -5.70
CA GLU A 21 20.95 -7.68 -5.94
C GLU A 21 20.28 -9.02 -5.59
N ALA A 22 19.53 -9.08 -4.47
CA ALA A 22 18.79 -10.26 -4.06
C ALA A 22 17.70 -10.63 -5.08
N VAL A 23 16.92 -9.66 -5.55
CA VAL A 23 15.88 -9.86 -6.56
C VAL A 23 16.51 -10.31 -7.90
N ASN A 24 17.61 -9.69 -8.34
CA ASN A 24 18.29 -10.09 -9.58
C ASN A 24 18.88 -11.51 -9.49
N LEU A 25 19.39 -11.89 -8.32
CA LEU A 25 19.86 -13.24 -8.07
C LEU A 25 18.69 -14.23 -8.17
N HIS A 26 17.58 -13.92 -7.50
CA HIS A 26 16.38 -14.74 -7.55
C HIS A 26 15.86 -14.94 -8.99
N PHE A 27 15.75 -13.85 -9.79
CA PHE A 27 15.32 -13.94 -11.18
C PHE A 27 16.23 -14.82 -12.03
N ARG A 28 17.55 -14.69 -11.84
CA ARG A 28 18.53 -15.55 -12.51
C ARG A 28 18.32 -17.03 -12.15
N ASP A 29 18.09 -17.33 -10.86
CA ASP A 29 17.95 -18.71 -10.38
C ASP A 29 16.68 -19.38 -10.88
N ILE A 30 15.60 -18.62 -11.09
CA ILE A 30 14.35 -19.13 -11.68
C ILE A 30 14.30 -19.01 -13.22
N GLY A 31 15.33 -18.44 -13.86
CA GLY A 31 15.38 -18.24 -15.31
C GLY A 31 14.42 -17.15 -15.83
N HIS A 32 14.03 -16.19 -14.99
CA HIS A 32 13.20 -15.06 -15.39
C HIS A 32 14.05 -13.91 -15.96
N ASP A 33 13.62 -13.36 -17.09
CA ASP A 33 14.27 -12.19 -17.69
C ASP A 33 13.83 -10.91 -16.93
N PRO A 34 14.74 -10.18 -16.28
CA PRO A 34 14.41 -8.97 -15.51
C PRO A 34 13.86 -7.81 -16.36
N GLU A 35 14.01 -7.86 -17.70
CA GLU A 35 13.41 -6.87 -18.60
C GLU A 35 11.92 -7.14 -18.88
N VAL A 36 11.43 -8.33 -18.52
CA VAL A 36 10.02 -8.69 -18.63
C VAL A 36 9.29 -8.30 -17.34
N HIS A 37 8.60 -7.17 -17.38
CA HIS A 37 7.86 -6.60 -16.24
C HIS A 37 6.46 -7.20 -16.13
N ASP A 38 6.40 -8.49 -15.84
CA ASP A 38 5.16 -9.25 -15.63
C ASP A 38 4.84 -9.46 -14.14
N VAL A 39 3.83 -10.26 -13.85
CA VAL A 39 3.42 -10.62 -12.48
C VAL A 39 4.55 -11.30 -11.69
N THR A 40 5.49 -12.00 -12.34
CA THR A 40 6.65 -12.61 -11.69
C THR A 40 7.63 -11.56 -11.22
N TYR A 41 7.87 -10.54 -12.07
CA TYR A 41 8.71 -9.40 -11.74
C TYR A 41 8.17 -8.63 -10.52
N GLU A 42 6.87 -8.31 -10.49
CA GLU A 42 6.25 -7.61 -9.37
C GLU A 42 6.28 -8.47 -8.09
N ASN A 43 5.80 -9.71 -8.19
CA ASN A 43 5.69 -10.60 -7.05
C ASN A 43 7.04 -10.97 -6.43
N GLY A 44 8.09 -11.11 -7.23
CA GLY A 44 9.45 -11.37 -6.76
C GLY A 44 9.95 -10.27 -5.84
N GLN A 45 9.75 -9.01 -6.25
CA GLN A 45 10.15 -7.85 -5.46
C GLN A 45 9.31 -7.71 -4.16
N ALA A 46 7.99 -7.91 -4.24
CA ALA A 46 7.12 -7.80 -3.09
C ALA A 46 7.46 -8.86 -2.02
N ARG A 47 7.76 -10.10 -2.43
CA ARG A 47 8.15 -11.17 -1.50
C ARG A 47 9.51 -10.95 -0.87
N GLU A 48 10.48 -10.42 -1.60
CA GLU A 48 11.80 -10.05 -1.05
C GLU A 48 11.65 -8.97 0.03
N ARG A 49 10.83 -7.95 -0.22
CA ARG A 49 10.50 -6.91 0.79
C ARG A 49 9.91 -7.55 2.05
N THR A 50 8.96 -8.46 1.90
CA THR A 50 8.31 -9.16 3.02
C THR A 50 9.31 -10.00 3.82
N GLN A 51 10.18 -10.75 3.15
CA GLN A 51 11.21 -11.56 3.81
C GLN A 51 12.11 -10.68 4.70
N ILE A 52 12.62 -9.59 4.17
CA ILE A 52 13.47 -8.65 4.91
C ILE A 52 12.76 -8.06 6.13
N LEU A 53 11.48 -7.64 5.97
CA LEU A 53 10.69 -7.09 7.08
C LEU A 53 10.51 -8.11 8.21
N MET A 54 10.19 -9.37 7.87
CA MET A 54 10.02 -10.43 8.86
C MET A 54 11.32 -10.77 9.58
N ASP A 55 12.44 -10.81 8.85
CA ASP A 55 13.77 -11.09 9.44
C ASP A 55 14.26 -9.95 10.33
N ILE A 56 14.01 -8.69 9.94
CA ILE A 56 14.31 -7.53 10.79
C ILE A 56 13.46 -7.56 12.06
N ALA A 57 12.17 -7.91 11.97
CA ALA A 57 11.33 -8.07 13.15
C ALA A 57 11.87 -9.15 14.10
N ASN A 58 12.30 -10.29 13.56
CA ASN A 58 12.94 -11.35 14.35
C ASN A 58 14.23 -10.88 15.04
N GLN A 59 15.12 -10.17 14.32
CA GLN A 59 16.37 -9.64 14.87
C GLN A 59 16.13 -8.61 15.99
N SER A 60 15.11 -7.79 15.86
CA SER A 60 14.79 -6.72 16.82
C SER A 60 13.87 -7.17 17.96
N GLY A 61 13.35 -8.39 17.94
CA GLY A 61 12.29 -8.84 18.85
C GLY A 61 10.98 -8.06 18.69
N GLY A 62 10.74 -7.52 17.50
CA GLY A 62 9.57 -6.72 17.15
C GLY A 62 8.53 -7.51 16.37
N ILE A 63 7.53 -6.77 15.84
CA ILE A 63 6.50 -7.30 14.93
C ILE A 63 6.41 -6.44 13.68
N VAL A 64 5.97 -7.03 12.58
CA VAL A 64 5.64 -6.31 11.35
C VAL A 64 4.21 -5.79 11.42
N ILE A 65 4.05 -4.48 11.32
CA ILE A 65 2.75 -3.83 11.19
C ILE A 65 2.41 -3.71 9.72
N GLY A 66 1.30 -4.32 9.31
CA GLY A 66 0.78 -4.22 7.95
C GLY A 66 -0.02 -2.95 7.73
N THR A 67 0.15 -2.36 6.57
CA THR A 67 -0.50 -1.10 6.17
C THR A 67 -1.69 -1.30 5.23
N GLY A 68 -1.92 -2.53 4.72
CA GLY A 68 -3.06 -2.86 3.88
C GLY A 68 -4.39 -2.52 4.56
N ASP A 69 -5.32 -1.97 3.79
CA ASP A 69 -6.62 -1.53 4.27
C ASP A 69 -7.76 -2.49 3.92
N LEU A 70 -8.97 -2.21 4.43
CA LEU A 70 -10.16 -3.03 4.17
C LEU A 70 -10.50 -3.12 2.69
N SER A 71 -10.34 -2.05 1.94
CA SER A 71 -10.72 -1.98 0.51
C SER A 71 -9.81 -2.86 -0.34
N GLU A 72 -8.50 -2.83 -0.09
CA GLU A 72 -7.52 -3.70 -0.73
C GLU A 72 -7.79 -5.17 -0.43
N LEU A 73 -8.04 -5.50 0.84
CA LEU A 73 -8.36 -6.86 1.26
C LEU A 73 -9.67 -7.38 0.62
N ALA A 74 -10.70 -6.54 0.54
CA ALA A 74 -11.99 -6.90 -0.03
C ALA A 74 -11.92 -7.11 -1.54
N LEU A 75 -11.11 -6.32 -2.25
CA LEU A 75 -10.89 -6.44 -3.69
C LEU A 75 -9.87 -7.54 -4.04
N GLY A 76 -9.12 -8.07 -3.07
CA GLY A 76 -7.99 -8.95 -3.33
C GLY A 76 -6.85 -8.24 -4.05
N TRP A 77 -6.76 -6.92 -3.93
CA TRP A 77 -5.74 -6.09 -4.56
C TRP A 77 -4.46 -6.06 -3.74
N ALA A 78 -3.78 -7.18 -3.72
CA ALA A 78 -2.53 -7.37 -3.01
C ALA A 78 -1.71 -8.49 -3.64
N THR A 79 -0.40 -8.38 -3.60
CA THR A 79 0.50 -9.44 -4.05
C THR A 79 0.44 -10.64 -3.10
N TYR A 80 0.11 -11.83 -3.61
CA TYR A 80 0.04 -13.03 -2.78
C TYR A 80 1.37 -13.34 -2.10
N ASN A 81 1.34 -13.50 -0.78
CA ASN A 81 2.52 -13.65 0.08
C ASN A 81 3.54 -12.51 -0.02
N GLY A 82 3.09 -11.31 -0.35
CA GLY A 82 3.87 -10.09 -0.45
C GLY A 82 3.38 -9.02 0.53
N ASP A 83 3.00 -7.89 0.00
CA ASP A 83 2.65 -6.66 0.72
C ASP A 83 1.52 -6.77 1.77
N HIS A 84 0.62 -7.75 1.64
CA HIS A 84 -0.41 -8.02 2.66
C HIS A 84 0.11 -8.87 3.84
N MET A 85 1.32 -9.42 3.75
CA MET A 85 1.89 -10.24 4.82
C MET A 85 2.38 -9.37 5.96
N SER A 86 1.79 -9.57 7.14
CA SER A 86 2.16 -8.87 8.36
C SER A 86 1.79 -9.70 9.59
N MET A 87 2.37 -9.34 10.73
CA MET A 87 2.00 -9.96 12.01
C MET A 87 0.78 -9.29 12.63
N TYR A 88 0.53 -8.02 12.29
CA TYR A 88 -0.65 -7.27 12.72
C TYR A 88 -1.09 -6.27 11.65
N ALA A 89 -2.30 -6.42 11.14
CA ALA A 89 -2.89 -5.57 10.10
C ALA A 89 -3.72 -4.45 10.74
N VAL A 90 -3.11 -3.32 11.03
CA VAL A 90 -3.72 -2.21 11.78
C VAL A 90 -4.93 -1.60 11.07
N ASN A 91 -4.92 -1.56 9.73
CA ASN A 91 -5.98 -0.97 8.92
C ASN A 91 -6.97 -2.00 8.32
N ALA A 92 -6.93 -3.26 8.76
CA ALA A 92 -7.75 -4.33 8.16
C ALA A 92 -9.27 -4.07 8.17
N SER A 93 -9.76 -3.22 9.07
CA SER A 93 -11.17 -2.82 9.16
C SER A 93 -11.44 -1.37 8.73
N VAL A 94 -10.44 -0.67 8.23
CA VAL A 94 -10.50 0.74 7.84
C VAL A 94 -10.50 0.84 6.32
N PRO A 95 -11.57 1.33 5.68
CA PRO A 95 -11.60 1.49 4.22
C PRO A 95 -10.64 2.58 3.75
N LYS A 96 -10.17 2.48 2.51
CA LYS A 96 -9.17 3.40 1.92
C LYS A 96 -9.61 4.86 1.98
N THR A 97 -10.86 5.15 1.72
CA THR A 97 -11.41 6.52 1.80
C THR A 97 -11.34 7.08 3.21
N LEU A 98 -11.57 6.23 4.24
CA LEU A 98 -11.42 6.65 5.64
C LEU A 98 -9.95 6.84 6.02
N VAL A 99 -9.02 5.99 5.53
CA VAL A 99 -7.57 6.21 5.72
C VAL A 99 -7.17 7.58 5.18
N ARG A 100 -7.57 7.91 3.95
CA ARG A 100 -7.31 9.24 3.35
C ARG A 100 -7.89 10.38 4.19
N HIS A 101 -9.10 10.22 4.69
CA HIS A 101 -9.75 11.21 5.55
C HIS A 101 -9.00 11.40 6.88
N LEU A 102 -8.53 10.32 7.51
CA LEU A 102 -7.75 10.39 8.75
C LEU A 102 -6.39 11.09 8.53
N VAL A 103 -5.71 10.79 7.42
CA VAL A 103 -4.46 11.47 7.06
C VAL A 103 -4.71 12.96 6.83
N ARG A 104 -5.80 13.32 6.13
CA ARG A 104 -6.20 14.71 5.92
C ARG A 104 -6.50 15.42 7.23
N TYR A 105 -7.28 14.79 8.10
CA TYR A 105 -7.59 15.34 9.41
C TYR A 105 -6.32 15.60 10.23
N TYR A 106 -5.36 14.67 10.19
CA TYR A 106 -4.09 14.86 10.90
C TYR A 106 -3.26 15.98 10.30
N ALA A 107 -3.20 16.12 8.98
CA ALA A 107 -2.54 17.23 8.30
C ALA A 107 -3.16 18.57 8.70
N ASP A 108 -4.49 18.68 8.70
CA ASP A 108 -5.21 19.92 9.03
C ASP A 108 -5.10 20.32 10.52
N THR A 109 -4.73 19.39 11.42
CA THR A 109 -4.69 19.60 12.87
C THR A 109 -3.30 19.56 13.49
N CYS A 110 -2.27 19.09 12.76
CA CYS A 110 -0.91 19.08 13.29
C CYS A 110 -0.32 20.50 13.33
N GLU A 111 0.56 20.73 14.32
CA GLU A 111 1.24 22.05 14.50
C GLU A 111 2.46 22.21 13.58
N ASP A 112 3.04 21.10 13.11
CA ASP A 112 4.22 21.07 12.26
C ASP A 112 3.83 21.33 10.79
N LYS A 113 4.20 22.49 10.26
CA LYS A 113 3.90 22.88 8.88
C LYS A 113 4.62 22.03 7.83
N THR A 114 5.81 21.55 8.13
CA THR A 114 6.55 20.65 7.24
C THR A 114 5.84 19.30 7.12
N LEU A 115 5.38 18.77 8.25
CA LEU A 115 4.59 17.52 8.27
C LEU A 115 3.25 17.69 7.54
N GLU A 116 2.54 18.81 7.74
CA GLU A 116 1.32 19.16 7.01
C GLU A 116 1.54 19.09 5.49
N GLU A 117 2.57 19.79 4.98
CA GLU A 117 2.88 19.84 3.55
C GLU A 117 3.20 18.44 2.98
N ILE A 118 3.98 17.62 3.70
CA ILE A 118 4.32 16.26 3.29
C ILE A 118 3.07 15.39 3.21
N LEU A 119 2.18 15.47 4.21
CA LEU A 119 0.96 14.67 4.24
C LEU A 119 -0.02 15.07 3.12
N LEU A 120 -0.12 16.36 2.82
CA LEU A 120 -0.93 16.85 1.70
C LEU A 120 -0.39 16.39 0.34
N ASP A 121 0.94 16.44 0.15
CA ASP A 121 1.58 15.94 -1.08
C ASP A 121 1.36 14.41 -1.26
N ILE A 122 1.42 13.65 -0.15
CA ILE A 122 1.09 12.22 -0.18
C ILE A 122 -0.38 11.99 -0.60
N LEU A 123 -1.32 12.79 -0.10
CA LEU A 123 -2.74 12.69 -0.45
C LEU A 123 -3.03 13.05 -1.91
N ASP A 124 -2.25 13.97 -2.48
CA ASP A 124 -2.36 14.40 -3.87
C ASP A 124 -1.68 13.41 -4.84
N THR A 125 -0.83 12.52 -4.32
CA THR A 125 -0.21 11.47 -5.12
C THR A 125 -1.24 10.41 -5.51
N PRO A 126 -1.43 10.11 -6.82
CA PRO A 126 -2.35 9.07 -7.26
C PRO A 126 -1.93 7.68 -6.74
N VAL A 127 -2.91 6.87 -6.34
CA VAL A 127 -2.66 5.47 -5.98
C VAL A 127 -2.25 4.70 -7.24
N SER A 128 -1.06 4.13 -7.24
CA SER A 128 -0.48 3.43 -8.39
C SER A 128 0.26 2.17 -7.95
N PRO A 129 0.42 1.16 -8.83
CA PRO A 129 1.29 0.02 -8.58
C PRO A 129 2.74 0.50 -8.41
N GLU A 130 3.33 0.25 -7.24
CA GLU A 130 4.67 0.74 -6.88
C GLU A 130 5.83 -0.06 -7.51
N LEU A 131 5.56 -1.28 -7.96
CA LEU A 131 6.59 -2.26 -8.36
C LEU A 131 6.97 -2.19 -9.84
N LEU A 132 6.20 -1.48 -10.65
CA LEU A 132 6.51 -1.25 -12.05
C LEU A 132 7.34 0.03 -12.21
N PRO A 133 8.41 0.00 -13.03
CA PRO A 133 9.17 1.20 -13.31
C PRO A 133 8.29 2.24 -14.04
N PRO A 134 8.39 3.53 -13.67
CA PRO A 134 7.65 4.56 -14.37
C PRO A 134 8.11 4.62 -15.84
N LYS A 135 7.17 4.68 -16.78
CA LYS A 135 7.50 4.98 -18.19
C LYS A 135 7.68 6.48 -18.34
N ASP A 136 8.87 6.89 -18.79
CA ASP A 136 9.23 8.29 -19.01
C ASP A 136 9.03 9.22 -17.79
N GLY A 137 9.19 8.67 -16.59
CA GLY A 137 9.02 9.42 -15.33
C GLY A 137 7.57 9.71 -14.96
N VAL A 138 6.60 9.18 -15.71
CA VAL A 138 5.16 9.34 -15.46
C VAL A 138 4.59 8.02 -14.91
N ILE A 139 3.73 8.13 -13.90
CA ILE A 139 2.96 6.99 -13.38
C ILE A 139 2.10 6.44 -14.52
N SER A 140 2.45 5.25 -15.01
CA SER A 140 1.86 4.68 -16.23
C SER A 140 0.46 4.10 -16.01
N GLN A 141 0.08 3.84 -14.75
CA GLN A 141 -1.17 3.16 -14.41
C GLN A 141 -1.69 3.61 -13.05
N LYS A 142 -2.95 4.02 -13.00
CA LYS A 142 -3.63 4.29 -11.73
C LYS A 142 -4.41 3.05 -11.32
N THR A 143 -4.36 2.70 -10.04
CA THR A 143 -5.10 1.54 -9.51
C THR A 143 -6.60 1.66 -9.78
N GLU A 144 -7.17 2.86 -9.63
CA GLU A 144 -8.61 3.10 -9.86
C GLU A 144 -9.04 2.96 -11.31
N ASP A 145 -8.13 3.08 -12.29
CA ASP A 145 -8.43 2.80 -13.70
C ASP A 145 -8.69 1.30 -13.93
N LEU A 146 -8.17 0.45 -13.06
CA LEU A 146 -8.32 -1.01 -13.13
C LEU A 146 -9.48 -1.53 -12.28
N VAL A 147 -9.56 -1.07 -11.04
CA VAL A 147 -10.53 -1.61 -10.06
C VAL A 147 -11.77 -0.72 -9.90
N GLY A 148 -11.75 0.50 -10.44
CA GLY A 148 -12.78 1.52 -10.23
C GLY A 148 -12.51 2.38 -8.99
N PRO A 149 -13.30 3.47 -8.80
CA PRO A 149 -13.09 4.42 -7.72
C PRO A 149 -13.37 3.80 -6.34
N TYR A 150 -12.46 4.05 -5.40
CA TYR A 150 -12.55 3.53 -4.04
C TYR A 150 -13.78 4.03 -3.29
N GLU A 151 -14.28 5.22 -3.59
CA GLU A 151 -15.51 5.75 -3.02
C GLU A 151 -16.71 4.82 -3.25
N LEU A 152 -16.83 4.24 -4.45
CA LEU A 152 -17.88 3.27 -4.74
C LEU A 152 -17.66 1.95 -3.99
N HIS A 153 -16.45 1.43 -3.99
CA HIS A 153 -16.12 0.20 -3.28
C HIS A 153 -16.43 0.32 -1.79
N ASP A 154 -15.97 1.40 -1.17
CA ASP A 154 -16.13 1.63 0.26
C ASP A 154 -17.59 1.88 0.65
N PHE A 155 -18.36 2.54 -0.22
CA PHE A 155 -19.80 2.68 -0.07
C PHE A 155 -20.50 1.31 -0.04
N PHE A 156 -20.18 0.42 -1.00
CA PHE A 156 -20.74 -0.92 -1.01
C PHE A 156 -20.30 -1.75 0.18
N LEU A 157 -19.01 -1.73 0.53
CA LEU A 157 -18.45 -2.44 1.67
C LEU A 157 -19.09 -2.01 2.99
N TYR A 158 -19.29 -0.71 3.19
CA TYR A 158 -19.96 -0.18 4.38
C TYR A 158 -21.35 -0.79 4.56
N TYR A 159 -22.19 -0.74 3.54
CA TYR A 159 -23.56 -1.23 3.62
C TYR A 159 -23.63 -2.77 3.68
N MET A 160 -22.71 -3.47 3.02
CA MET A 160 -22.67 -4.93 3.08
C MET A 160 -22.19 -5.43 4.46
N LEU A 161 -21.10 -4.88 4.96
CA LEU A 161 -20.46 -5.38 6.19
C LEU A 161 -21.15 -4.84 7.45
N ARG A 162 -21.53 -3.58 7.47
CA ARG A 162 -22.14 -2.94 8.64
C ARG A 162 -23.62 -3.20 8.76
N TRP A 163 -24.33 -3.23 7.64
CA TRP A 163 -25.80 -3.30 7.60
C TRP A 163 -26.31 -4.60 6.97
N THR A 164 -25.45 -5.44 6.48
CA THR A 164 -25.83 -6.69 5.78
C THR A 164 -26.84 -6.50 4.65
N PHE A 165 -26.80 -5.35 3.98
CA PHE A 165 -27.71 -5.07 2.88
C PHE A 165 -27.32 -5.88 1.64
N PRO A 166 -28.27 -6.48 0.93
CA PRO A 166 -27.99 -7.14 -0.34
C PRO A 166 -27.61 -6.11 -1.42
N PRO A 167 -26.77 -6.48 -2.39
CA PRO A 167 -26.26 -5.56 -3.43
C PRO A 167 -27.35 -4.76 -4.14
N LYS A 168 -28.51 -5.39 -4.43
CA LYS A 168 -29.65 -4.75 -5.08
C LYS A 168 -30.24 -3.60 -4.26
N LYS A 169 -30.18 -3.68 -2.93
CA LYS A 169 -30.62 -2.61 -2.04
C LYS A 169 -29.60 -1.49 -2.02
N ILE A 170 -28.32 -1.83 -1.95
CA ILE A 170 -27.24 -0.84 -1.93
C ILE A 170 -27.22 -0.03 -3.23
N PHE A 171 -27.36 -0.71 -4.37
CA PHE A 171 -27.47 -0.03 -5.67
C PHE A 171 -28.59 1.01 -5.76
N ARG A 172 -29.66 0.86 -4.99
CA ARG A 172 -30.76 1.84 -4.93
C ARG A 172 -30.49 3.01 -4.00
N LEU A 173 -29.46 2.90 -3.16
CA LEU A 173 -29.04 3.96 -2.23
C LEU A 173 -27.91 4.82 -2.83
N ALA A 174 -27.18 4.29 -3.80
CA ALA A 174 -26.17 5.00 -4.57
C ALA A 174 -26.80 5.87 -5.67
#